data_e29e48eab4a9f2a7f660d6fa4dbb529b
#
_entry.id   e29e48eab4a9f2a7f660d6fa4dbb529b
#
_cell.length_a   1.000
_cell.length_b   1.000
_cell.length_c   1.000
_cell.angle_alpha   90.00
_cell.angle_beta   90.00
_cell.angle_gamma   90.00
#
_symmetry.space_group_name_H-M   'P 1'
#
loop_
_entity.id
_entity.type
_entity.pdbx_description
1 polymer ?
#
loop_
_entity_poly.entity_id
_entity_poly.type
_entity_poly.pdbx_seq_one_letter_code
_entity_poly.pdbx_strand_id
1 'polypeptide(L)'
;MKNEIKDIYKKASVATICTALFKKGLKNQFIQGISPLNKKISKMLGLAFTVRYIPAREDLNSIDVFKDPNHPQRVAVEECPKDYVMVFDSRKDPRAASAGSILLTRMMV
;
A
#
# COMPACT_ATOMS: atom_id res chain seq x y z
N MET A 1 -7.86 6.21 -12.07
CA MET A 1 -9.30 5.94 -11.77
C MET A 1 -10.13 7.06 -12.40
N LYS A 2 -11.27 6.73 -13.05
CA LYS A 2 -12.17 7.74 -13.63
C LYS A 2 -12.72 8.66 -12.52
N ASN A 3 -12.85 9.96 -12.79
CA ASN A 3 -13.29 10.94 -11.78
C ASN A 3 -14.66 10.63 -11.18
N GLU A 4 -15.61 10.22 -11.99
CA GLU A 4 -16.95 9.82 -11.55
C GLU A 4 -16.92 8.70 -10.50
N ILE A 5 -16.09 7.68 -10.73
CA ILE A 5 -15.90 6.56 -9.79
C ILE A 5 -15.25 7.06 -8.50
N LYS A 6 -14.24 7.93 -8.63
CA LYS A 6 -13.54 8.53 -7.49
C LYS A 6 -14.51 9.31 -6.59
N ASP A 7 -15.43 10.04 -7.18
CA ASP A 7 -16.43 10.84 -6.43
C ASP A 7 -17.47 9.96 -5.71
N ILE A 8 -17.89 8.85 -6.31
CA ILE A 8 -18.76 7.87 -5.66
C ILE A 8 -18.08 7.31 -4.41
N TYR A 9 -16.82 6.85 -4.54
CA TYR A 9 -16.08 6.29 -3.41
C TYR A 9 -15.76 7.30 -2.33
N LYS A 10 -15.51 8.56 -2.67
CA LYS A 10 -15.32 9.63 -1.69
C LYS A 10 -16.53 9.85 -0.82
N LYS A 11 -17.75 9.74 -1.38
CA LYS A 11 -19.02 9.91 -0.66
C LYS A 11 -19.42 8.68 0.15
N ALA A 12 -19.05 7.48 -0.29
CA ALA A 12 -19.40 6.24 0.37
C ALA A 12 -18.59 6.03 1.65
N SER A 13 -19.23 5.48 2.69
CA SER A 13 -18.50 4.98 3.86
C SER A 13 -17.84 3.62 3.56
N VAL A 14 -16.80 3.28 4.33
CA VAL A 14 -16.17 1.94 4.24
C VAL A 14 -17.19 0.84 4.47
N ALA A 15 -18.10 1.01 5.45
CA ALA A 15 -19.16 0.04 5.72
C ALA A 15 -20.10 -0.16 4.52
N THR A 16 -20.47 0.92 3.84
CA THR A 16 -21.31 0.86 2.63
C THR A 16 -20.58 0.07 1.52
N ILE A 17 -19.29 0.34 1.31
CA ILE A 17 -18.48 -0.35 0.32
C ILE A 17 -18.38 -1.85 0.65
N CYS A 18 -18.09 -2.19 1.91
CA CYS A 18 -18.02 -3.58 2.37
C CYS A 18 -19.35 -4.32 2.15
N THR A 19 -20.49 -3.67 2.45
CA THR A 19 -21.82 -4.25 2.21
C THR A 19 -22.08 -4.49 0.73
N ALA A 20 -21.70 -3.55 -0.14
CA ALA A 20 -21.85 -3.69 -1.59
C ALA A 20 -20.99 -4.84 -2.13
N LEU A 21 -19.76 -4.96 -1.66
CA LEU A 21 -18.85 -6.06 -2.02
C LEU A 21 -19.38 -7.40 -1.53
N PHE A 22 -19.90 -7.46 -0.31
CA PHE A 22 -20.51 -8.66 0.25
C PHE A 22 -21.69 -9.17 -0.60
N LYS A 23 -22.57 -8.27 -1.05
CA LYS A 23 -23.67 -8.60 -1.96
C LYS A 23 -23.20 -9.18 -3.31
N LYS A 24 -21.97 -8.86 -3.70
CA LYS A 24 -21.32 -9.41 -4.91
C LYS A 24 -20.52 -10.70 -4.63
N GLY A 25 -20.63 -11.27 -3.42
CA GLY A 25 -19.92 -12.48 -3.03
C GLY A 25 -18.47 -12.25 -2.56
N LEU A 26 -18.02 -11.00 -2.51
CA LEU A 26 -16.67 -10.64 -2.03
C LEU A 26 -16.73 -10.37 -0.53
N LYS A 27 -16.40 -11.40 0.25
CA LYS A 27 -16.41 -11.35 1.72
C LYS A 27 -15.05 -10.94 2.27
N ASN A 28 -15.03 -10.36 3.47
CA ASN A 28 -13.82 -10.02 4.23
C ASN A 28 -12.85 -9.11 3.45
N GLN A 29 -13.37 -8.10 2.79
CA GLN A 29 -12.56 -7.17 1.98
C GLN A 29 -11.97 -6.01 2.79
N PHE A 30 -12.27 -5.93 4.08
CA PHE A 30 -11.69 -4.93 4.98
C PHE A 30 -10.38 -5.44 5.58
N ILE A 31 -9.31 -4.66 5.45
CA ILE A 31 -8.02 -4.98 6.07
C ILE A 31 -8.07 -4.59 7.55
N GLN A 32 -8.09 -5.59 8.42
CA GLN A 32 -8.15 -5.38 9.86
C GLN A 32 -6.77 -5.02 10.44
N GLY A 33 -6.76 -4.32 11.57
CA GLY A 33 -5.54 -4.00 12.30
C GLY A 33 -4.74 -2.84 11.72
N ILE A 34 -5.22 -2.18 10.67
CA ILE A 34 -4.58 -0.98 10.10
C ILE A 34 -5.33 0.26 10.56
N SER A 35 -4.58 1.24 11.06
CA SER A 35 -5.10 2.54 11.46
C SER A 35 -4.26 3.67 10.88
N PRO A 36 -4.86 4.85 10.62
CA PRO A 36 -4.13 5.99 10.08
C PRO A 36 -3.13 6.52 11.12
N LEU A 37 -1.89 6.71 10.72
CA LEU A 37 -0.88 7.40 11.53
C LEU A 37 -1.22 8.89 11.69
N ASN A 38 -1.71 9.51 10.63
CA ASN A 38 -2.17 10.89 10.68
C ASN A 38 -3.70 10.94 10.73
N LYS A 39 -4.22 11.23 11.91
CA LYS A 39 -5.68 11.31 12.15
C LYS A 39 -6.38 12.47 11.42
N LYS A 40 -5.63 13.43 10.88
CA LYS A 40 -6.19 14.52 10.07
C LYS A 40 -6.55 14.08 8.65
N ILE A 41 -5.99 12.96 8.20
CA ILE A 41 -6.33 12.39 6.89
C ILE A 41 -7.53 11.48 7.08
N SER A 42 -8.69 11.93 6.60
CA SER A 42 -9.95 11.19 6.79
C SER A 42 -10.14 10.02 5.84
N LYS A 43 -9.62 10.11 4.62
CA LYS A 43 -9.75 9.08 3.58
C LYS A 43 -8.53 9.03 2.68
N MET A 44 -8.13 7.82 2.33
CA MET A 44 -7.16 7.53 1.29
C MET A 44 -7.86 6.69 0.22
N LEU A 45 -7.81 7.13 -1.03
CA LEU A 45 -8.49 6.50 -2.14
C LEU A 45 -7.61 6.52 -3.38
N GLY A 46 -7.36 5.37 -3.95
CA GLY A 46 -6.59 5.21 -5.18
C GLY A 46 -6.66 3.77 -5.70
N LEU A 47 -6.12 3.55 -6.87
CA LEU A 47 -5.86 2.20 -7.35
C LEU A 47 -4.72 1.59 -6.54
N ALA A 48 -4.81 0.31 -6.23
CA ALA A 48 -3.78 -0.36 -5.45
C ALA A 48 -2.54 -0.63 -6.33
N PHE A 49 -1.38 -0.23 -5.83
CA PHE A 49 -0.07 -0.67 -6.30
C PHE A 49 0.51 -1.61 -5.26
N THR A 50 0.55 -2.89 -5.55
CA THR A 50 0.87 -3.92 -4.55
C THR A 50 2.33 -4.29 -4.54
N VAL A 51 2.92 -4.34 -3.35
CA VAL A 51 4.29 -4.76 -3.10
C VAL A 51 4.28 -5.89 -2.09
N ARG A 52 4.85 -7.05 -2.45
CA ARG A 52 4.96 -8.18 -1.55
C ARG A 52 6.40 -8.39 -1.13
N TYR A 53 6.63 -8.51 0.16
CA TYR A 53 7.91 -8.93 0.71
C TYR A 53 8.04 -10.44 0.73
N ILE A 54 9.27 -10.90 0.60
CA ILE A 54 9.68 -12.30 0.79
C ILE A 54 10.55 -12.39 2.05
N PRO A 55 10.71 -13.56 2.66
CA PRO A 55 11.62 -13.73 3.79
C PRO A 55 13.03 -13.25 3.46
N ALA A 56 13.65 -12.55 4.41
CA ALA A 56 15.01 -12.08 4.26
C ALA A 56 15.99 -13.27 4.14
N ARG A 57 16.95 -13.13 3.25
CA ARG A 57 18.06 -14.05 3.05
C ARG A 57 19.36 -13.31 3.42
N GLU A 58 19.66 -13.26 4.72
CA GLU A 58 20.83 -12.54 5.25
C GLU A 58 22.16 -13.10 4.70
N ASP A 59 22.15 -14.37 4.30
CA ASP A 59 23.28 -15.02 3.63
C ASP A 59 23.53 -14.53 2.20
N LEU A 60 22.49 -13.97 1.53
CA LEU A 60 22.57 -13.48 0.15
C LEU A 60 22.44 -11.95 0.05
N ASN A 61 21.70 -11.35 0.96
CA ASN A 61 21.31 -9.94 0.89
C ASN A 61 22.12 -9.10 1.89
N SER A 62 23.32 -8.66 1.48
CA SER A 62 24.03 -7.63 2.23
C SER A 62 23.35 -6.27 2.07
N ILE A 63 23.71 -5.29 2.90
CA ILE A 63 23.20 -3.92 2.81
C ILE A 63 23.49 -3.27 1.43
N ASP A 64 24.47 -3.77 0.72
CA ASP A 64 24.86 -3.25 -0.59
C ASP A 64 23.82 -3.49 -1.67
N VAL A 65 22.91 -4.46 -1.49
CA VAL A 65 21.80 -4.69 -2.44
C VAL A 65 20.91 -3.44 -2.60
N PHE A 66 20.81 -2.59 -1.58
CA PHE A 66 20.05 -1.36 -1.66
C PHE A 66 20.72 -0.24 -2.46
N LYS A 67 21.99 -0.41 -2.85
CA LYS A 67 22.70 0.51 -3.76
C LYS A 67 22.28 0.28 -5.21
N ASP A 68 21.78 -0.90 -5.53
CA ASP A 68 21.30 -1.24 -6.87
C ASP A 68 20.02 -0.46 -7.19
N PRO A 69 19.99 0.39 -8.23
CA PRO A 69 18.78 1.08 -8.65
C PRO A 69 17.67 0.13 -9.10
N ASN A 70 18.02 -1.09 -9.51
CA ASN A 70 17.08 -2.12 -9.92
C ASN A 70 16.58 -2.98 -8.75
N HIS A 71 16.99 -2.66 -7.52
CA HIS A 71 16.45 -3.36 -6.35
C HIS A 71 14.92 -3.20 -6.31
N PRO A 72 14.14 -4.30 -6.15
CA PRO A 72 12.68 -4.28 -6.28
C PRO A 72 11.97 -3.22 -5.41
N GLN A 73 12.47 -2.95 -4.22
CA GLN A 73 11.92 -1.91 -3.35
C GLN A 73 12.10 -0.51 -3.94
N ARG A 74 13.25 -0.22 -4.56
CA ARG A 74 13.50 1.07 -5.21
C ARG A 74 12.66 1.21 -6.46
N VAL A 75 12.61 0.17 -7.29
CA VAL A 75 11.79 0.11 -8.49
C VAL A 75 10.32 0.36 -8.13
N ALA A 76 9.80 -0.29 -7.08
CA ALA A 76 8.43 -0.10 -6.64
C ALA A 76 8.12 1.35 -6.27
N VAL A 77 9.05 2.06 -5.62
CA VAL A 77 8.88 3.47 -5.25
C VAL A 77 8.89 4.38 -6.48
N GLU A 78 9.78 4.12 -7.45
CA GLU A 78 9.91 4.92 -8.67
C GLU A 78 8.77 4.67 -9.68
N GLU A 79 8.26 3.45 -9.74
CA GLU A 79 7.24 3.04 -10.71
C GLU A 79 5.80 3.22 -10.19
N CYS A 80 5.60 3.44 -8.89
CA CYS A 80 4.27 3.66 -8.37
C CYS A 80 3.64 4.90 -8.98
N PRO A 81 2.56 4.77 -9.78
CA PRO A 81 2.01 5.93 -10.45
C PRO A 81 1.39 6.91 -9.45
N LYS A 82 1.39 8.18 -9.82
CA LYS A 82 0.68 9.21 -9.06
C LYS A 82 -0.80 8.83 -8.85
N ASP A 83 -1.34 9.18 -7.70
CA ASP A 83 -2.72 8.86 -7.29
C ASP A 83 -3.02 7.37 -7.08
N TYR A 84 -1.99 6.53 -7.02
CA TYR A 84 -2.12 5.14 -6.55
C TYR A 84 -1.89 5.06 -5.05
N VAL A 85 -2.41 4.00 -4.44
CA VAL A 85 -2.15 3.64 -3.05
C VAL A 85 -1.20 2.46 -3.04
N MET A 86 0.02 2.66 -2.52
CA MET A 86 0.96 1.58 -2.36
C MET A 86 0.56 0.70 -1.16
N VAL A 87 0.37 -0.57 -1.42
CA VAL A 87 -0.06 -1.57 -0.42
C VAL A 87 1.04 -2.60 -0.23
N PHE A 88 1.59 -2.66 0.97
CA PHE A 88 2.65 -3.60 1.32
C PHE A 88 2.07 -4.85 1.98
N ASP A 89 2.38 -6.02 1.43
CA ASP A 89 2.12 -7.32 2.05
C ASP A 89 3.41 -7.82 2.72
N SER A 90 3.50 -7.66 4.03
CA SER A 90 4.63 -8.13 4.84
C SER A 90 4.53 -9.62 5.23
N ARG A 91 3.58 -10.35 4.65
CA ARG A 91 3.37 -11.78 4.89
C ARG A 91 3.14 -12.12 6.37
N LYS A 92 2.40 -11.27 7.07
CA LYS A 92 2.08 -11.41 8.50
C LYS A 92 3.30 -11.32 9.43
N ASP A 93 4.42 -10.76 8.98
CA ASP A 93 5.55 -10.48 9.87
C ASP A 93 5.42 -9.06 10.46
N PRO A 94 5.02 -8.93 11.73
CA PRO A 94 4.86 -7.61 12.36
C PRO A 94 6.19 -6.92 12.68
N ARG A 95 7.31 -7.65 12.57
CA ARG A 95 8.66 -7.12 12.82
C ARG A 95 9.26 -6.46 11.58
N ALA A 96 8.69 -6.71 10.41
CA ALA A 96 9.21 -6.17 9.17
C ALA A 96 8.97 -4.66 9.09
N ALA A 97 10.05 -3.89 8.98
CA ALA A 97 9.99 -2.48 8.62
C ALA A 97 9.77 -2.36 7.11
N SER A 98 8.63 -1.83 6.70
CA SER A 98 8.26 -1.78 5.29
C SER A 98 8.89 -0.61 4.54
N ALA A 99 9.04 0.56 5.19
CA ALA A 99 9.65 1.74 4.58
C ALA A 99 10.19 2.68 5.65
N GLY A 100 11.34 3.28 5.38
CA GLY A 100 11.92 4.35 6.19
C GLY A 100 11.56 5.74 5.65
N SER A 101 11.94 6.78 6.39
CA SER A 101 11.64 8.18 6.05
C SER A 101 12.15 8.59 4.66
N ILE A 102 13.30 8.09 4.24
CA ILE A 102 13.88 8.42 2.93
C ILE A 102 12.96 7.93 1.79
N LEU A 103 12.52 6.66 1.85
CA LEU A 103 11.60 6.12 0.85
C LEU A 103 10.24 6.83 0.87
N LEU A 104 9.71 7.10 2.06
CA LEU A 104 8.45 7.83 2.19
C LEU A 104 8.55 9.25 1.61
N THR A 105 9.65 9.95 1.86
CA THR A 105 9.89 11.28 1.26
C THR A 105 9.94 11.19 -0.27
N ARG A 106 10.60 10.19 -0.82
CA ARG A 106 10.66 9.99 -2.28
C ARG A 106 9.29 9.73 -2.89
N MET A 107 8.44 8.98 -2.20
CA MET A 107 7.06 8.71 -2.65
C MET A 107 6.15 9.94 -2.65
N MET A 108 6.52 11.00 -1.92
CA MET A 108 5.75 12.25 -1.85
C MET A 108 6.09 13.25 -2.97
N VAL A 109 7.12 13.01 -3.73
CA VAL A 109 7.61 13.85 -4.84
C VAL A 109 7.12 13.36 -6.18
#